data_7c526fb6521dbb86e0aef093bc18f1d9
#
_entry.id   7c526fb6521dbb86e0aef093bc18f1d9
#
_cell.length_a   1.000
_cell.length_b   1.000
_cell.length_c   1.000
_cell.angle_alpha   90.00
_cell.angle_beta   90.00
_cell.angle_gamma   90.00
#
_symmetry.space_group_name_H-M   'P 1'
#
loop_
_entity.id
_entity.type
_entity.pdbx_description
1 polymer ?
#
loop_
_entity_poly.entity_id
_entity_poly.type
_entity_poly.pdbx_seq_one_letter_code
_entity_poly.pdbx_strand_id
1 'polypeptide(L)'
;MSSLRRPAGSTFRRVSWECSVNALDQLIGQLSRLPGIGKKSATRIAYHLLRTDPSFTRGLAASLTEVRERIHPCTVCGNYTEADPCDVCADSARDRTTICVVEQPQDVAVLEATREYRGLYHVLMGVISPIEGVGPKDLTISRLGARVKEGGVKEIILATNPTVEGDTTALYLVKLFEGSEVRTSRLALGLPVGGDLEYADRLTIARSLRGRTLLSS
;
A
#
# COMPACT_ATOMS: atom_id res chain seq x y z
N MET A 1 -14.01 -20.87 84.94
CA MET A 1 -13.32 -19.88 84.11
C MET A 1 -12.74 -20.60 82.90
N SER A 2 -13.45 -20.61 81.84
CA SER A 2 -13.15 -21.41 80.68
C SER A 2 -12.53 -20.50 79.54
N SER A 3 -11.29 -20.78 79.15
CA SER A 3 -10.55 -20.04 78.16
C SER A 3 -10.82 -20.65 76.76
N LEU A 4 -11.56 -19.94 75.91
CA LEU A 4 -11.76 -20.27 74.52
C LEU A 4 -10.52 -19.89 73.70
N ARG A 5 -9.80 -20.90 73.18
CA ARG A 5 -8.74 -20.75 72.18
C ARG A 5 -9.36 -20.53 70.81
N ARG A 6 -8.97 -19.42 70.14
CA ARG A 6 -9.26 -19.16 68.71
C ARG A 6 -8.40 -20.07 67.83
N PRO A 7 -8.95 -20.65 66.76
CA PRO A 7 -8.12 -21.37 65.79
C PRO A 7 -7.36 -20.39 64.89
N ALA A 8 -6.10 -20.76 64.61
CA ALA A 8 -5.14 -20.05 63.78
C ALA A 8 -5.55 -19.98 62.31
N GLY A 9 -5.11 -18.92 61.66
CA GLY A 9 -5.49 -18.47 60.33
C GLY A 9 -5.32 -19.48 59.22
N SER A 10 -6.32 -19.52 58.35
CA SER A 10 -6.25 -20.12 57.03
C SER A 10 -5.40 -19.22 56.13
N THR A 11 -4.22 -19.68 55.79
CA THR A 11 -3.41 -19.12 54.69
C THR A 11 -4.13 -19.30 53.39
N PHE A 12 -4.83 -18.25 52.94
CA PHE A 12 -5.27 -18.18 51.57
C PHE A 12 -4.01 -18.16 50.65
N ARG A 13 -3.68 -19.29 50.03
CA ARG A 13 -2.76 -19.32 48.91
C ARG A 13 -3.34 -18.42 47.83
N ARG A 14 -2.69 -17.29 47.55
CA ARG A 14 -2.91 -16.56 46.30
C ARG A 14 -2.54 -17.52 45.16
N VAL A 15 -3.54 -18.05 44.50
CA VAL A 15 -3.37 -18.68 43.20
C VAL A 15 -2.99 -17.52 42.27
N SER A 16 -1.71 -17.42 41.94
CA SER A 16 -1.24 -16.58 40.84
C SER A 16 -1.82 -17.18 39.58
N TRP A 17 -2.87 -16.55 39.05
CA TRP A 17 -3.32 -16.78 37.70
C TRP A 17 -2.25 -16.18 36.79
N GLU A 18 -1.15 -16.90 36.56
CA GLU A 18 -0.34 -16.69 35.38
C GLU A 18 -1.27 -16.98 34.22
N CYS A 19 -1.75 -15.90 33.57
CA CYS A 19 -2.55 -15.95 32.36
C CYS A 19 -1.61 -16.51 31.29
N SER A 20 -1.51 -17.84 31.19
CA SER A 20 -0.85 -18.46 30.05
C SER A 20 -1.68 -18.10 28.85
N VAL A 21 -1.16 -17.16 28.04
CA VAL A 21 -1.78 -16.77 26.77
C VAL A 21 -1.94 -18.04 25.96
N ASN A 22 -3.19 -18.49 25.81
CA ASN A 22 -3.44 -19.70 25.04
C ASN A 22 -3.25 -19.44 23.54
N ALA A 23 -3.11 -20.47 22.73
CA ALA A 23 -2.89 -20.37 21.28
C ALA A 23 -4.01 -19.56 20.58
N LEU A 24 -5.24 -19.61 21.09
CA LEU A 24 -6.36 -18.85 20.55
C LEU A 24 -6.19 -17.36 20.80
N ASP A 25 -5.78 -16.95 22.00
CA ASP A 25 -5.53 -15.54 22.33
C ASP A 25 -4.34 -14.99 21.54
N GLN A 26 -3.31 -15.80 21.31
CA GLN A 26 -2.18 -15.43 20.42
C GLN A 26 -2.65 -15.17 19.00
N LEU A 27 -3.45 -16.08 18.43
CA LEU A 27 -4.00 -15.91 17.09
C LEU A 27 -4.88 -14.66 16.98
N ILE A 28 -5.78 -14.43 17.94
CA ILE A 28 -6.63 -13.23 17.99
C ILE A 28 -5.75 -11.96 18.06
N GLY A 29 -4.70 -11.98 18.87
CA GLY A 29 -3.74 -10.89 18.98
C GLY A 29 -3.03 -10.59 17.66
N GLN A 30 -2.57 -11.61 16.93
CA GLN A 30 -1.92 -11.46 15.63
C GLN A 30 -2.88 -10.91 14.57
N LEU A 31 -4.09 -11.47 14.49
CA LEU A 31 -5.12 -11.01 13.57
C LEU A 31 -5.55 -9.55 13.82
N SER A 32 -5.58 -9.13 15.09
CA SER A 32 -5.93 -7.75 15.48
C SER A 32 -4.87 -6.71 15.06
N ARG A 33 -3.68 -7.14 14.68
CA ARG A 33 -2.62 -6.26 14.17
C ARG A 33 -2.75 -5.99 12.67
N LEU A 34 -3.63 -6.69 11.99
CA LEU A 34 -3.87 -6.48 10.56
C LEU A 34 -4.72 -5.20 10.36
N PRO A 35 -4.40 -4.37 9.35
CA PRO A 35 -5.17 -3.17 9.06
C PRO A 35 -6.66 -3.48 8.86
N GLY A 36 -7.53 -2.69 9.47
CA GLY A 36 -8.99 -2.86 9.35
C GLY A 36 -9.58 -4.01 10.17
N ILE A 37 -8.76 -4.83 10.86
CA ILE A 37 -9.23 -5.93 11.69
C ILE A 37 -9.16 -5.56 13.17
N GLY A 38 -10.29 -5.13 13.75
CA GLY A 38 -10.41 -4.92 15.18
C GLY A 38 -10.56 -6.25 15.96
N LYS A 39 -10.40 -6.18 17.28
CA LYS A 39 -10.47 -7.35 18.18
C LYS A 39 -11.72 -8.22 17.98
N LYS A 40 -12.89 -7.61 17.76
CA LYS A 40 -14.15 -8.32 17.52
C LYS A 40 -14.11 -9.16 16.24
N SER A 41 -13.59 -8.60 15.15
CA SER A 41 -13.41 -9.29 13.87
C SER A 41 -12.35 -10.39 13.97
N ALA A 42 -11.21 -10.10 14.61
CA ALA A 42 -10.16 -11.07 14.86
C ALA A 42 -10.67 -12.29 15.64
N THR A 43 -11.46 -12.07 16.70
CA THR A 43 -12.10 -13.15 17.47
C THR A 43 -13.02 -13.99 16.57
N ARG A 44 -13.86 -13.34 15.76
CA ARG A 44 -14.76 -14.03 14.82
C ARG A 44 -13.99 -14.90 13.81
N ILE A 45 -12.90 -14.38 13.24
CA ILE A 45 -12.03 -15.11 12.31
C ILE A 45 -11.40 -16.31 13.01
N ALA A 46 -10.82 -16.14 14.19
CA ALA A 46 -10.19 -17.22 14.94
C ALA A 46 -11.14 -18.37 15.25
N TYR A 47 -12.36 -18.07 15.70
CA TYR A 47 -13.40 -19.10 15.93
C TYR A 47 -13.91 -19.73 14.64
N HIS A 48 -13.92 -19.00 13.52
CA HIS A 48 -14.25 -19.57 12.21
C HIS A 48 -13.18 -20.62 11.81
N LEU A 49 -11.91 -20.27 11.92
CA LEU A 49 -10.79 -21.17 11.60
C LEU A 49 -10.82 -22.46 12.43
N LEU A 50 -11.25 -22.41 13.70
CA LEU A 50 -11.40 -23.59 14.54
C LEU A 50 -12.53 -24.54 14.09
N ARG A 51 -13.52 -24.02 13.37
CA ARG A 51 -14.67 -24.82 12.86
C ARG A 51 -14.47 -25.28 11.43
N THR A 52 -13.53 -24.70 10.72
CA THR A 52 -13.24 -25.02 9.33
C THR A 52 -12.36 -26.27 9.27
N ASP A 53 -12.40 -26.94 8.12
CA ASP A 53 -11.56 -28.12 7.89
C ASP A 53 -10.07 -27.78 8.12
N PRO A 54 -9.32 -28.63 8.83
CA PRO A 54 -7.90 -28.39 9.09
C PRO A 54 -7.04 -28.20 7.83
N SER A 55 -7.45 -28.71 6.68
CA SER A 55 -6.75 -28.50 5.40
C SER A 55 -6.77 -27.04 4.97
N PHE A 56 -7.91 -26.36 5.16
CA PHE A 56 -8.04 -24.94 4.88
C PHE A 56 -7.07 -24.10 5.74
N THR A 57 -7.02 -24.37 7.03
CA THR A 57 -6.13 -23.63 7.95
C THR A 57 -4.65 -23.84 7.59
N ARG A 58 -4.27 -25.09 7.27
CA ARG A 58 -2.90 -25.39 6.79
C ARG A 58 -2.60 -24.70 5.46
N GLY A 59 -3.53 -24.74 4.50
CA GLY A 59 -3.38 -24.05 3.22
C GLY A 59 -3.20 -22.54 3.37
N LEU A 60 -4.01 -21.90 4.22
CA LEU A 60 -3.88 -20.47 4.51
C LEU A 60 -2.52 -20.13 5.13
N ALA A 61 -2.07 -20.92 6.10
CA ALA A 61 -0.76 -20.72 6.73
C ALA A 61 0.39 -20.89 5.71
N ALA A 62 0.31 -21.91 4.85
CA ALA A 62 1.27 -22.13 3.77
C ALA A 62 1.31 -20.93 2.79
N SER A 63 0.15 -20.46 2.34
CA SER A 63 0.06 -19.30 1.43
C SER A 63 0.65 -18.02 2.03
N LEU A 64 0.42 -17.77 3.33
CA LEU A 64 1.01 -16.61 4.02
C LEU A 64 2.54 -16.67 4.05
N THR A 65 3.11 -17.86 4.24
CA THR A 65 4.55 -18.08 4.22
C THR A 65 5.10 -17.91 2.80
N GLU A 66 4.48 -18.58 1.82
CA GLU A 66 4.89 -18.59 0.43
C GLU A 66 4.92 -17.18 -0.18
N VAL A 67 3.90 -16.35 0.08
CA VAL A 67 3.87 -14.96 -0.38
C VAL A 67 5.09 -14.18 0.12
N ARG A 68 5.51 -14.38 1.37
CA ARG A 68 6.68 -13.70 1.94
C ARG A 68 8.01 -14.18 1.37
N GLU A 69 8.07 -15.42 0.94
CA GLU A 69 9.29 -16.04 0.39
C GLU A 69 9.46 -15.77 -1.11
N ARG A 70 8.34 -15.75 -1.87
CA ARG A 70 8.37 -15.67 -3.33
C ARG A 70 8.16 -14.27 -3.88
N ILE A 71 7.40 -13.41 -3.18
CA ILE A 71 7.11 -12.07 -3.67
C ILE A 71 8.16 -11.07 -3.18
N HIS A 72 8.78 -10.40 -4.14
CA HIS A 72 9.80 -9.37 -3.89
C HIS A 72 9.59 -8.17 -4.82
N PRO A 73 10.15 -7.00 -4.49
CA PRO A 73 10.13 -5.86 -5.41
C PRO A 73 11.00 -6.13 -6.64
N CYS A 74 10.45 -5.89 -7.82
CA CYS A 74 11.20 -5.90 -9.08
C CYS A 74 12.40 -4.94 -9.00
N THR A 75 13.58 -5.41 -9.39
CA THR A 75 14.82 -4.61 -9.35
C THR A 75 14.76 -3.39 -10.28
N VAL A 76 13.95 -3.42 -11.33
CA VAL A 76 13.81 -2.33 -12.29
C VAL A 76 12.78 -1.30 -11.84
N CYS A 77 11.53 -1.73 -11.56
CA CYS A 77 10.43 -0.79 -11.34
C CYS A 77 9.90 -0.73 -9.92
N GLY A 78 10.27 -1.67 -9.04
CA GLY A 78 9.78 -1.74 -7.67
C GLY A 78 8.41 -2.41 -7.50
N ASN A 79 7.72 -2.83 -8.57
CA ASN A 79 6.47 -3.57 -8.44
C ASN A 79 6.70 -4.96 -7.80
N TYR A 80 5.73 -5.46 -7.05
CA TYR A 80 5.82 -6.80 -6.48
C TYR A 80 5.68 -7.88 -7.54
N THR A 81 6.56 -8.89 -7.46
CA THR A 81 6.66 -9.95 -8.48
C THR A 81 7.33 -11.20 -7.90
N GLU A 82 7.13 -12.35 -8.56
CA GLU A 82 7.90 -13.58 -8.32
C GLU A 82 9.12 -13.69 -9.24
N ALA A 83 9.05 -13.10 -10.44
CA ALA A 83 10.15 -13.10 -11.41
C ALA A 83 10.85 -11.74 -11.45
N ASP A 84 12.18 -11.71 -11.64
CA ASP A 84 12.93 -10.46 -11.75
C ASP A 84 13.74 -10.43 -13.05
N PRO A 85 13.46 -9.46 -13.93
CA PRO A 85 12.46 -8.39 -13.81
C PRO A 85 11.02 -8.89 -13.93
N CYS A 86 10.06 -8.08 -13.40
CA CYS A 86 8.62 -8.42 -13.48
C CYS A 86 8.13 -8.48 -14.94
N ASP A 87 6.97 -9.10 -15.15
CA ASP A 87 6.37 -9.31 -16.48
C ASP A 87 6.26 -8.00 -17.30
N VAL A 88 5.89 -6.90 -16.64
CA VAL A 88 5.81 -5.59 -17.31
C VAL A 88 7.18 -5.11 -17.80
N CYS A 89 8.22 -5.24 -16.96
CA CYS A 89 9.56 -4.81 -17.32
C CYS A 89 10.22 -5.74 -18.36
N ALA A 90 9.87 -7.03 -18.35
CA ALA A 90 10.38 -8.04 -19.28
C ALA A 90 9.71 -7.97 -20.67
N ASP A 91 8.48 -7.42 -20.73
CA ASP A 91 7.73 -7.35 -21.98
C ASP A 91 8.38 -6.37 -22.98
N SER A 92 8.90 -6.92 -24.08
CA SER A 92 9.55 -6.15 -25.15
C SER A 92 8.58 -5.34 -26.02
N ALA A 93 7.27 -5.63 -25.95
CA ALA A 93 6.24 -4.92 -26.70
C ALA A 93 5.83 -3.59 -26.05
N ARG A 94 6.33 -3.31 -24.83
CA ARG A 94 6.04 -2.09 -24.10
C ARG A 94 6.84 -0.89 -24.58
N ASP A 95 6.21 0.28 -24.57
CA ASP A 95 6.88 1.54 -24.84
C ASP A 95 7.85 1.90 -23.71
N ARG A 96 9.14 1.82 -24.01
CA ARG A 96 10.21 2.12 -23.04
C ARG A 96 10.50 3.62 -22.92
N THR A 97 9.86 4.44 -23.74
CA THR A 97 10.05 5.91 -23.72
C THR A 97 9.17 6.60 -22.69
N THR A 98 8.19 5.88 -22.13
CA THR A 98 7.22 6.45 -21.17
C THR A 98 7.24 5.66 -19.86
N ILE A 99 7.36 6.38 -18.73
CA ILE A 99 7.30 5.78 -17.38
C ILE A 99 6.15 6.39 -16.60
N CYS A 100 5.20 5.55 -16.16
CA CYS A 100 4.16 5.94 -15.22
C CYS A 100 4.64 5.72 -13.78
N VAL A 101 4.71 6.80 -13.01
CA VAL A 101 5.19 6.79 -11.61
C VAL A 101 3.99 6.72 -10.68
N VAL A 102 3.95 5.67 -9.86
CA VAL A 102 2.89 5.38 -8.89
C VAL A 102 3.44 5.34 -7.47
N GLU A 103 2.57 5.49 -6.47
CA GLU A 103 2.95 5.48 -5.06
C GLU A 103 3.21 4.07 -4.55
N GLN A 104 2.33 3.12 -4.89
CA GLN A 104 2.32 1.77 -4.34
C GLN A 104 2.20 0.70 -5.44
N PRO A 105 2.67 -0.54 -5.18
CA PRO A 105 2.58 -1.64 -6.16
C PRO A 105 1.15 -1.95 -6.62
N GLN A 106 0.14 -1.82 -5.73
CA GLN A 106 -1.26 -2.06 -6.08
C GLN A 106 -1.80 -1.08 -7.13
N ASP A 107 -1.24 0.14 -7.23
CA ASP A 107 -1.65 1.13 -8.21
C ASP A 107 -1.32 0.66 -9.64
N VAL A 108 -0.23 -0.10 -9.81
CA VAL A 108 0.13 -0.73 -11.09
C VAL A 108 -0.99 -1.64 -11.57
N ALA A 109 -1.52 -2.50 -10.69
CA ALA A 109 -2.60 -3.41 -11.05
C ALA A 109 -3.88 -2.67 -11.46
N VAL A 110 -4.20 -1.55 -10.81
CA VAL A 110 -5.35 -0.70 -11.16
C VAL A 110 -5.20 -0.10 -12.55
N LEU A 111 -4.02 0.44 -12.86
CA LEU A 111 -3.74 1.02 -14.18
C LEU A 111 -3.70 -0.05 -15.29
N GLU A 112 -3.08 -1.20 -15.05
CA GLU A 112 -3.04 -2.31 -15.99
C GLU A 112 -4.43 -2.87 -16.32
N ALA A 113 -5.34 -2.87 -15.34
CA ALA A 113 -6.73 -3.32 -15.56
C ALA A 113 -7.48 -2.47 -16.59
N THR A 114 -7.09 -1.23 -16.82
CA THR A 114 -7.69 -0.35 -17.84
C THR A 114 -7.31 -0.76 -19.25
N ARG A 115 -6.15 -1.37 -19.45
CA ARG A 115 -5.53 -1.73 -20.74
C ARG A 115 -5.23 -0.52 -21.65
N GLU A 116 -5.30 0.70 -21.14
CA GLU A 116 -5.04 1.93 -21.89
C GLU A 116 -3.56 2.33 -21.91
N TYR A 117 -2.78 1.84 -20.94
CA TYR A 117 -1.38 2.19 -20.81
C TYR A 117 -0.46 1.07 -21.32
N ARG A 118 0.50 1.43 -22.15
CA ARG A 118 1.47 0.48 -22.75
C ARG A 118 2.92 0.79 -22.42
N GLY A 119 3.17 1.77 -21.57
CA GLY A 119 4.51 2.11 -21.11
C GLY A 119 4.99 1.27 -19.93
N LEU A 120 6.09 1.71 -19.32
CA LEU A 120 6.69 1.11 -18.13
C LEU A 120 6.19 1.82 -16.87
N TYR A 121 6.37 1.17 -15.71
CA TYR A 121 6.04 1.74 -14.41
C TYR A 121 7.29 2.02 -13.57
N HIS A 122 7.12 2.87 -12.58
CA HIS A 122 8.04 3.02 -11.46
C HIS A 122 7.25 3.23 -10.17
N VAL A 123 7.47 2.35 -9.19
CA VAL A 123 6.78 2.38 -7.90
C VAL A 123 7.68 3.08 -6.88
N LEU A 124 7.17 4.15 -6.29
CA LEU A 124 7.89 4.97 -5.30
C LEU A 124 8.03 4.29 -3.93
N MET A 125 7.16 3.34 -3.61
CA MET A 125 7.00 2.68 -2.30
C MET A 125 6.53 3.62 -1.19
N GLY A 126 5.85 4.71 -1.55
CA GLY A 126 5.28 5.69 -0.63
C GLY A 126 5.17 7.08 -1.24
N VAL A 127 5.00 8.05 -0.37
CA VAL A 127 4.90 9.48 -0.68
C VAL A 127 5.79 10.29 0.25
N ILE A 128 6.19 11.49 -0.16
CA ILE A 128 6.88 12.43 0.73
C ILE A 128 5.90 12.93 1.76
N SER A 129 6.12 12.61 3.03
CA SER A 129 5.30 13.00 4.17
C SER A 129 6.18 13.49 5.32
N PRO A 130 6.42 14.81 5.42
CA PRO A 130 7.21 15.38 6.52
C PRO A 130 6.62 15.08 7.90
N ILE A 131 5.29 14.97 8.00
CA ILE A 131 4.59 14.65 9.25
C ILE A 131 4.93 13.24 9.73
N GLU A 132 5.05 12.30 8.81
CA GLU A 132 5.43 10.90 9.09
C GLU A 132 6.95 10.68 9.05
N GLY A 133 7.73 11.74 8.80
CA GLY A 133 9.20 11.67 8.71
C GLY A 133 9.70 11.01 7.42
N VAL A 134 8.84 10.84 6.40
CA VAL A 134 9.21 10.23 5.12
C VAL A 134 9.75 11.30 4.17
N GLY A 135 11.01 11.21 3.82
CA GLY A 135 11.67 12.09 2.87
C GLY A 135 11.96 11.41 1.52
N PRO A 136 12.51 12.17 0.54
CA PRO A 136 12.82 11.64 -0.79
C PRO A 136 13.82 10.46 -0.78
N LYS A 137 14.66 10.35 0.26
CA LYS A 137 15.67 9.28 0.40
C LYS A 137 15.05 7.96 0.85
N ASP A 138 13.89 8.00 1.46
CA ASP A 138 13.17 6.83 1.93
C ASP A 138 12.35 6.17 0.81
N LEU A 139 12.24 6.85 -0.33
CA LEU A 139 11.54 6.43 -1.53
C LEU A 139 12.52 5.98 -2.63
N THR A 140 12.01 5.28 -3.64
CA THR A 140 12.81 4.80 -4.79
C THR A 140 13.12 5.89 -5.82
N ILE A 141 13.00 7.17 -5.46
CA ILE A 141 13.20 8.33 -6.37
C ILE A 141 14.59 8.34 -7.01
N SER A 142 15.62 7.96 -6.25
CA SER A 142 17.00 7.87 -6.78
C SER A 142 17.12 6.85 -7.92
N ARG A 143 16.39 5.72 -7.82
CA ARG A 143 16.34 4.69 -8.88
C ARG A 143 15.60 5.21 -10.12
N LEU A 144 14.51 5.96 -9.95
CA LEU A 144 13.83 6.63 -11.06
C LEU A 144 14.80 7.57 -11.79
N GLY A 145 15.54 8.39 -11.02
CA GLY A 145 16.54 9.30 -11.58
C GLY A 145 17.65 8.58 -12.36
N ALA A 146 18.10 7.41 -11.88
CA ALA A 146 19.09 6.57 -12.60
C ALA A 146 18.50 6.05 -13.94
N ARG A 147 17.27 5.50 -13.92
CA ARG A 147 16.59 5.03 -15.14
C ARG A 147 16.42 6.11 -16.20
N VAL A 148 16.12 7.33 -15.78
CA VAL A 148 16.00 8.48 -16.70
C VAL A 148 17.36 8.86 -17.29
N LYS A 149 18.44 8.81 -16.48
CA LYS A 149 19.79 9.12 -16.92
C LYS A 149 20.38 8.08 -17.88
N GLU A 150 19.98 6.82 -17.78
CA GLU A 150 20.36 5.76 -18.73
C GLU A 150 19.88 6.08 -20.15
N GLY A 151 18.92 6.97 -20.30
CA GLY A 151 18.44 7.50 -21.56
C GLY A 151 17.23 6.73 -22.13
N GLY A 152 16.67 7.32 -23.21
CA GLY A 152 15.51 6.76 -23.89
C GLY A 152 14.15 7.13 -23.33
N VAL A 153 14.06 7.61 -22.07
CA VAL A 153 12.81 8.10 -21.47
C VAL A 153 12.51 9.51 -22.00
N LYS A 154 11.32 9.67 -22.57
CA LYS A 154 10.82 10.95 -23.10
C LYS A 154 9.72 11.57 -22.24
N GLU A 155 9.00 10.73 -21.50
CA GLU A 155 7.89 11.19 -20.67
C GLU A 155 7.81 10.43 -19.34
N ILE A 156 7.55 11.19 -18.28
CA ILE A 156 7.18 10.68 -16.96
C ILE A 156 5.76 11.11 -16.67
N ILE A 157 4.86 10.14 -16.51
CA ILE A 157 3.47 10.39 -16.12
C ILE A 157 3.40 10.24 -14.59
N LEU A 158 3.06 11.31 -13.90
CA LEU A 158 2.89 11.31 -12.44
C LEU A 158 1.47 10.83 -12.11
N ALA A 159 1.37 9.60 -11.61
CA ALA A 159 0.13 8.95 -11.19
C ALA A 159 0.04 8.83 -9.67
N THR A 160 0.51 9.87 -8.95
CA THR A 160 0.33 9.99 -7.51
C THR A 160 -1.12 10.34 -7.18
N ASN A 161 -1.59 9.89 -6.01
CA ASN A 161 -2.94 10.20 -5.56
C ASN A 161 -3.15 11.72 -5.38
N PRO A 162 -4.38 12.24 -5.55
CA PRO A 162 -4.70 13.66 -5.41
C PRO A 162 -4.82 14.09 -3.93
N THR A 163 -3.87 13.65 -3.10
CA THR A 163 -3.70 14.03 -1.69
C THR A 163 -2.64 15.12 -1.57
N VAL A 164 -2.51 15.73 -0.38
CA VAL A 164 -1.48 16.74 -0.12
C VAL A 164 -0.08 16.15 -0.28
N GLU A 165 0.14 14.95 0.22
CA GLU A 165 1.39 14.22 0.13
C GLU A 165 1.70 13.79 -1.31
N GLY A 166 0.69 13.29 -2.03
CA GLY A 166 0.82 12.94 -3.45
C GLY A 166 1.11 14.16 -4.33
N ASP A 167 0.46 15.30 -4.08
CA ASP A 167 0.74 16.56 -4.76
C ASP A 167 2.16 17.07 -4.45
N THR A 168 2.59 16.99 -3.19
CA THR A 168 3.95 17.35 -2.76
C THR A 168 4.99 16.47 -3.43
N THR A 169 4.75 15.17 -3.51
CA THR A 169 5.63 14.21 -4.17
C THR A 169 5.73 14.50 -5.67
N ALA A 170 4.58 14.77 -6.32
CA ALA A 170 4.55 15.14 -7.73
C ALA A 170 5.36 16.41 -8.01
N LEU A 171 5.18 17.47 -7.21
CA LEU A 171 5.93 18.73 -7.35
C LEU A 171 7.43 18.53 -7.14
N TYR A 172 7.82 17.67 -6.18
CA TYR A 172 9.23 17.33 -5.99
C TYR A 172 9.81 16.66 -7.23
N LEU A 173 9.09 15.69 -7.83
CA LEU A 173 9.53 15.00 -9.04
C LEU A 173 9.61 15.95 -10.25
N VAL A 174 8.64 16.85 -10.43
CA VAL A 174 8.69 17.90 -11.47
C VAL A 174 9.97 18.71 -11.33
N LYS A 175 10.28 19.18 -10.11
CA LYS A 175 11.49 19.97 -9.84
C LYS A 175 12.77 19.15 -10.05
N LEU A 176 12.77 17.86 -9.74
CA LEU A 176 13.91 16.97 -9.93
C LEU A 176 14.28 16.81 -11.41
N PHE A 177 13.28 16.78 -12.29
CA PHE A 177 13.45 16.63 -13.75
C PHE A 177 13.40 17.96 -14.51
N GLU A 178 13.31 19.09 -13.80
CA GLU A 178 13.40 20.43 -14.42
C GLU A 178 14.73 20.60 -15.13
N GLY A 179 14.69 21.09 -16.37
CA GLY A 179 15.89 21.26 -17.20
C GLY A 179 16.41 19.97 -17.88
N SER A 180 15.75 18.82 -17.66
CA SER A 180 15.98 17.63 -18.48
C SER A 180 15.15 17.65 -19.77
N GLU A 181 15.50 16.82 -20.75
CA GLU A 181 14.71 16.66 -21.99
C GLU A 181 13.43 15.84 -21.78
N VAL A 182 13.19 15.32 -20.57
CA VAL A 182 12.05 14.47 -20.23
C VAL A 182 10.85 15.32 -19.86
N ARG A 183 9.74 15.13 -20.56
CA ARG A 183 8.47 15.78 -20.22
C ARG A 183 7.86 15.15 -18.97
N THR A 184 7.35 15.96 -18.08
CA THR A 184 6.54 15.49 -16.96
C THR A 184 5.08 15.84 -17.21
N SER A 185 4.22 14.83 -17.13
CA SER A 185 2.77 14.98 -17.21
C SER A 185 2.12 14.40 -15.95
N ARG A 186 0.84 14.62 -15.78
CA ARG A 186 0.07 14.09 -14.66
C ARG A 186 -1.26 13.53 -15.16
N LEU A 187 -1.78 12.51 -14.45
CA LEU A 187 -3.14 12.04 -14.72
C LEU A 187 -4.13 13.17 -14.55
N ALA A 188 -5.11 13.24 -15.45
CA ALA A 188 -6.16 14.24 -15.39
C ALA A 188 -6.94 14.13 -14.09
N LEU A 189 -7.21 15.28 -13.47
CA LEU A 189 -8.01 15.41 -12.27
C LEU A 189 -9.36 16.04 -12.65
N GLY A 190 -10.46 15.39 -12.25
CA GLY A 190 -11.76 15.91 -12.63
C GLY A 190 -12.93 15.18 -12.02
N LEU A 191 -14.11 15.48 -12.54
CA LEU A 191 -15.34 14.83 -12.14
C LEU A 191 -15.34 13.35 -12.56
N PRO A 192 -15.81 12.44 -11.70
CA PRO A 192 -15.92 11.04 -12.06
C PRO A 192 -16.99 10.85 -13.16
N VAL A 193 -16.74 9.93 -14.07
CA VAL A 193 -17.71 9.56 -15.12
C VAL A 193 -18.96 8.98 -14.47
N GLY A 194 -20.12 9.50 -14.86
CA GLY A 194 -21.43 9.08 -14.30
C GLY A 194 -21.78 9.70 -12.96
N GLY A 195 -20.95 10.63 -12.44
CA GLY A 195 -21.26 11.38 -11.24
C GLY A 195 -21.99 12.69 -11.56
N ASP A 196 -22.95 13.07 -10.71
CA ASP A 196 -23.65 14.36 -10.82
C ASP A 196 -22.80 15.49 -10.23
N LEU A 197 -22.82 16.64 -10.88
CA LEU A 197 -22.09 17.84 -10.46
C LEU A 197 -22.49 18.30 -9.05
N GLU A 198 -23.74 18.09 -8.67
CA GLU A 198 -24.32 18.48 -7.38
C GLU A 198 -23.63 17.79 -6.19
N TYR A 199 -23.14 16.55 -6.38
CA TYR A 199 -22.49 15.79 -5.31
C TYR A 199 -20.96 15.95 -5.27
N ALA A 200 -20.41 16.68 -6.23
CA ALA A 200 -18.97 16.93 -6.28
C ALA A 200 -18.54 17.98 -5.23
N ASP A 201 -17.47 17.72 -4.53
CA ASP A 201 -16.90 18.69 -3.59
C ASP A 201 -16.29 19.89 -4.33
N ARG A 202 -16.15 21.02 -3.60
CA ARG A 202 -15.65 22.30 -4.18
C ARG A 202 -14.27 22.19 -4.80
N LEU A 203 -13.38 21.36 -4.22
CA LEU A 203 -12.02 21.20 -4.71
C LEU A 203 -12.00 20.41 -6.03
N THR A 204 -12.79 19.36 -6.12
CA THR A 204 -12.99 18.58 -7.36
C THR A 204 -13.53 19.45 -8.48
N ILE A 205 -14.58 20.25 -8.22
CA ILE A 205 -15.11 21.20 -9.21
C ILE A 205 -14.05 22.22 -9.64
N ALA A 206 -13.32 22.82 -8.69
CA ALA A 206 -12.28 23.79 -9.00
C ALA A 206 -11.12 23.18 -9.83
N ARG A 207 -10.72 21.95 -9.54
CA ARG A 207 -9.71 21.22 -10.33
C ARG A 207 -10.21 20.91 -11.73
N SER A 208 -11.46 20.46 -11.89
CA SER A 208 -12.10 20.21 -13.19
C SER A 208 -12.17 21.46 -14.06
N LEU A 209 -12.53 22.61 -13.48
CA LEU A 209 -12.56 23.89 -14.19
C LEU A 209 -11.18 24.35 -14.65
N ARG A 210 -10.14 24.13 -13.84
CA ARG A 210 -8.76 24.46 -14.23
C ARG A 210 -8.23 23.53 -15.32
N GLY A 211 -8.54 22.23 -15.20
CA GLY A 211 -8.10 21.19 -16.15
C GLY A 211 -9.02 21.01 -17.35
N ARG A 212 -9.98 21.94 -17.59
CA ARG A 212 -10.93 21.83 -18.69
C ARG A 212 -10.22 21.78 -20.05
N THR A 213 -10.65 20.87 -20.89
CA THR A 213 -10.17 20.71 -22.27
C THR A 213 -11.10 21.45 -23.24
N LEU A 214 -10.53 21.98 -24.30
CA LEU A 214 -11.30 22.56 -25.41
C LEU A 214 -11.90 21.40 -26.21
N LEU A 215 -13.21 21.46 -26.45
CA LEU A 215 -13.85 20.60 -27.42
C LEU A 215 -13.70 21.28 -28.79
N SER A 216 -12.67 20.87 -29.54
CA SER A 216 -12.54 21.32 -30.93
C SER A 216 -13.60 20.62 -31.77
N SER A 217 -14.37 21.39 -32.51
CA SER A 217 -15.18 20.92 -33.64
C SER A 217 -14.27 20.57 -34.81
#